data_ff20f079ed3649da5156bf345bf21d26
#
_entry.id   ff20f079ed3649da5156bf345bf21d26
#
_cell.length_a   1.000
_cell.length_b   1.000
_cell.length_c   1.000
_cell.angle_alpha   90.00
_cell.angle_beta   90.00
_cell.angle_gamma   90.00
#
_symmetry.space_group_name_H-M   'P 1'
#
loop_
_entity.id
_entity.type
_entity.pdbx_description
1 polymer ?
#
loop_
_entity_poly.entity_id
_entity_poly.type
_entity_poly.pdbx_seq_one_letter_code
_entity_poly.pdbx_strand_id
1 'polypeptide(L)'
;MPDIRAPEVFMDVDAKRRLQQAIGRAIARQRKAAGLTQADVAERLDLSNDAVSRLERGNIVPSALRLFELAEVFGCEVADLLNDSSPHSRDQALRLQGLLTRLDAPQRQLLLQAVELLVEMSAGEVLD
;
A
#
# COMPACT_ATOMS: atom_id res chain seq x y z
N MET A 1 -24.54 13.47 -24.16
CA MET A 1 -23.78 13.91 -23.00
C MET A 1 -22.93 12.79 -22.48
N PRO A 2 -21.67 12.96 -22.56
CA PRO A 2 -20.83 11.92 -22.00
C PRO A 2 -21.17 11.74 -20.54
N ASP A 3 -21.06 10.55 -20.14
CA ASP A 3 -21.30 10.22 -18.78
C ASP A 3 -20.13 10.67 -17.95
N ILE A 4 -20.32 11.79 -17.28
CA ILE A 4 -19.30 12.33 -16.41
C ILE A 4 -19.40 11.79 -15.00
N ARG A 5 -20.30 10.86 -14.78
CA ARG A 5 -20.30 10.16 -13.51
C ARG A 5 -18.95 9.49 -13.33
N ALA A 6 -18.65 9.25 -12.15
CA ALA A 6 -17.37 8.68 -11.83
C ALA A 6 -17.46 7.22 -11.41
N PRO A 7 -18.18 6.35 -12.16
CA PRO A 7 -18.11 4.94 -11.82
C PRO A 7 -16.71 4.39 -11.93
N GLU A 8 -15.92 4.98 -12.82
CA GLU A 8 -14.53 4.59 -12.99
C GLU A 8 -13.65 4.96 -11.79
N VAL A 9 -14.10 5.88 -10.93
CA VAL A 9 -13.36 6.21 -9.71
C VAL A 9 -13.88 5.47 -8.49
N PHE A 10 -14.99 4.76 -8.62
CA PHE A 10 -15.50 3.94 -7.55
C PHE A 10 -14.91 2.54 -7.64
N MET A 11 -14.39 2.08 -6.52
CA MET A 11 -13.89 0.72 -6.42
C MET A 11 -15.05 -0.24 -6.28
N ASP A 12 -15.00 -1.36 -6.97
CA ASP A 12 -15.98 -2.42 -6.78
C ASP A 12 -15.73 -3.11 -5.42
N VAL A 13 -16.62 -4.04 -5.06
CA VAL A 13 -16.56 -4.73 -3.77
C VAL A 13 -15.25 -5.50 -3.61
N ASP A 14 -14.81 -6.16 -4.69
CA ASP A 14 -13.59 -6.96 -4.62
C ASP A 14 -12.35 -6.08 -4.49
N ALA A 15 -12.32 -4.94 -5.18
CA ALA A 15 -11.22 -4.00 -5.06
C ALA A 15 -11.14 -3.42 -3.65
N LYS A 16 -12.29 -3.09 -3.07
CA LYS A 16 -12.33 -2.59 -1.69
C LYS A 16 -11.82 -3.64 -0.71
N ARG A 17 -12.24 -4.88 -0.90
CA ARG A 17 -11.80 -5.99 -0.04
C ARG A 17 -10.29 -6.20 -0.13
N ARG A 18 -9.75 -6.18 -1.35
CA ARG A 18 -8.30 -6.32 -1.54
C ARG A 18 -7.53 -5.20 -0.87
N LEU A 19 -8.04 -3.97 -0.97
CA LEU A 19 -7.42 -2.82 -0.32
C LEU A 19 -7.46 -2.96 1.20
N GLN A 20 -8.59 -3.34 1.76
CA GLN A 20 -8.73 -3.57 3.19
C GLN A 20 -7.76 -4.63 3.69
N GLN A 21 -7.63 -5.71 2.94
CA GLN A 21 -6.72 -6.79 3.30
C GLN A 21 -5.26 -6.33 3.20
N ALA A 22 -4.93 -5.53 2.18
CA ALA A 22 -3.59 -4.99 2.01
C ALA A 22 -3.22 -4.07 3.17
N ILE A 23 -4.15 -3.21 3.60
CA ILE A 23 -3.94 -2.34 4.76
C ILE A 23 -3.75 -3.19 6.01
N GLY A 24 -4.57 -4.21 6.20
CA GLY A 24 -4.44 -5.11 7.34
C GLY A 24 -3.09 -5.80 7.40
N ARG A 25 -2.61 -6.29 6.26
CA ARG A 25 -1.29 -6.92 6.19
C ARG A 25 -0.17 -5.93 6.49
N ALA A 26 -0.30 -4.70 6.00
CA ALA A 26 0.67 -3.64 6.27
C ALA A 26 0.72 -3.32 7.77
N ILE A 27 -0.43 -3.23 8.40
CA ILE A 27 -0.52 -3.01 9.86
C ILE A 27 0.20 -4.14 10.61
N ALA A 28 -0.09 -5.38 10.26
CA ALA A 28 0.54 -6.54 10.91
C ALA A 28 2.06 -6.52 10.71
N ARG A 29 2.51 -6.20 9.51
CA ARG A 29 3.93 -6.16 9.20
C ARG A 29 4.64 -5.08 9.99
N GLN A 30 4.09 -3.87 10.04
CA GLN A 30 4.69 -2.77 10.78
C GLN A 30 4.68 -3.03 12.28
N ARG A 31 3.62 -3.66 12.79
CA ARG A 31 3.57 -4.07 14.19
C ARG A 31 4.72 -5.01 14.53
N LYS A 32 4.89 -6.04 13.71
CA LYS A 32 5.95 -7.03 13.93
C LYS A 32 7.33 -6.41 13.81
N ALA A 33 7.52 -5.52 12.84
CA ALA A 33 8.78 -4.79 12.68
C ALA A 33 9.09 -3.91 13.89
N ALA A 34 8.07 -3.40 14.56
CA ALA A 34 8.23 -2.62 15.79
C ALA A 34 8.43 -3.50 17.04
N GLY A 35 8.37 -4.83 16.88
CA GLY A 35 8.55 -5.75 18.00
C GLY A 35 7.37 -5.82 18.95
N LEU A 36 6.17 -5.46 18.48
CA LEU A 36 4.97 -5.40 19.32
C LEU A 36 4.05 -6.58 19.06
N THR A 37 3.38 -7.03 20.11
CA THR A 37 2.30 -8.01 19.99
C THR A 37 0.99 -7.28 19.72
N GLN A 38 -0.03 -8.03 19.31
CA GLN A 38 -1.38 -7.47 19.19
C GLN A 38 -1.87 -6.92 20.52
N ALA A 39 -1.55 -7.59 21.61
CA ALA A 39 -1.92 -7.14 22.96
C ALA A 39 -1.26 -5.81 23.30
N ASP A 40 0.01 -5.63 22.92
CA ASP A 40 0.70 -4.36 23.15
C ASP A 40 0.01 -3.20 22.45
N VAL A 41 -0.38 -3.41 21.19
CA VAL A 41 -1.07 -2.38 20.41
C VAL A 41 -2.45 -2.08 21.00
N ALA A 42 -3.16 -3.13 21.39
CA ALA A 42 -4.48 -2.99 22.00
C ALA A 42 -4.40 -2.13 23.26
N GLU A 43 -3.39 -2.39 24.09
CA GLU A 43 -3.20 -1.61 25.33
C GLU A 43 -2.89 -0.15 25.03
N ARG A 44 -1.98 0.11 24.07
CA ARG A 44 -1.56 1.48 23.76
C ARG A 44 -2.67 2.32 23.13
N LEU A 45 -3.57 1.68 22.38
CA LEU A 45 -4.64 2.38 21.69
C LEU A 45 -6.01 2.24 22.36
N ASP A 46 -6.03 1.62 23.54
CA ASP A 46 -7.27 1.37 24.27
C ASP A 46 -8.29 0.60 23.42
N LEU A 47 -7.80 -0.45 22.80
CA LEU A 47 -8.60 -1.35 22.00
C LEU A 47 -8.59 -2.75 22.59
N SER A 48 -9.55 -3.58 22.18
CA SER A 48 -9.48 -5.00 22.50
C SER A 48 -8.50 -5.72 21.57
N ASN A 49 -7.99 -6.85 22.01
CA ASN A 49 -7.16 -7.72 21.16
C ASN A 49 -7.93 -8.13 19.91
N ASP A 50 -9.23 -8.39 20.05
CA ASP A 50 -10.07 -8.75 18.92
C ASP A 50 -10.13 -7.64 17.88
N ALA A 51 -10.21 -6.39 18.32
CA ALA A 51 -10.24 -5.25 17.41
C ALA A 51 -8.95 -5.15 16.61
N VAL A 52 -7.80 -5.32 17.27
CA VAL A 52 -6.50 -5.33 16.57
C VAL A 52 -6.44 -6.47 15.57
N SER A 53 -6.87 -7.66 15.98
CA SER A 53 -6.89 -8.82 15.10
C SER A 53 -7.76 -8.59 13.86
N ARG A 54 -8.93 -7.97 14.03
CA ARG A 54 -9.82 -7.66 12.92
C ARG A 54 -9.20 -6.65 11.96
N LEU A 55 -8.51 -5.65 12.48
CA LEU A 55 -7.79 -4.68 11.64
C LEU A 55 -6.75 -5.41 10.77
N GLU A 56 -5.98 -6.30 11.37
CA GLU A 56 -4.91 -6.99 10.65
C GLU A 56 -5.43 -7.99 9.63
N ARG A 57 -6.60 -8.58 9.90
CA ARG A 57 -7.23 -9.49 8.93
C ARG A 57 -7.98 -8.78 7.82
N GLY A 58 -8.08 -7.46 7.90
CA GLY A 58 -8.80 -6.68 6.90
C GLY A 58 -10.31 -6.78 7.02
N ASN A 59 -10.82 -7.14 8.20
CA ASN A 59 -12.25 -7.28 8.44
C ASN A 59 -12.93 -5.97 8.82
N ILE A 60 -12.16 -4.97 9.22
CA ILE A 60 -12.67 -3.63 9.49
C ILE A 60 -11.73 -2.62 8.84
N VAL A 61 -12.32 -1.49 8.43
CA VAL A 61 -11.57 -0.39 7.82
C VAL A 61 -11.17 0.58 8.93
N PRO A 62 -9.87 0.82 9.14
CA PRO A 62 -9.47 1.82 10.11
C PRO A 62 -9.84 3.22 9.62
N SER A 63 -10.22 4.09 10.56
CA SER A 63 -10.39 5.51 10.26
C SER A 63 -9.04 6.15 9.96
N ALA A 64 -9.06 7.32 9.34
CA ALA A 64 -7.83 8.07 9.10
C ALA A 64 -7.10 8.35 10.42
N LEU A 65 -7.84 8.75 11.45
CA LEU A 65 -7.25 9.01 12.76
C LEU A 65 -6.57 7.76 13.32
N ARG A 66 -7.23 6.60 13.18
CA ARG A 66 -6.65 5.34 13.66
C ARG A 66 -5.35 5.00 12.94
N LEU A 67 -5.28 5.28 11.65
CA LEU A 67 -4.05 5.06 10.88
C LEU A 67 -2.91 5.93 11.40
N PHE A 68 -3.16 7.18 11.72
CA PHE A 68 -2.15 8.06 12.32
C PHE A 68 -1.70 7.55 13.69
N GLU A 69 -2.64 7.09 14.50
CA GLU A 69 -2.31 6.53 15.81
C GLU A 69 -1.44 5.26 15.69
N LEU A 70 -1.81 4.38 14.76
CA LEU A 70 -1.03 3.17 14.51
C LEU A 70 0.38 3.50 14.01
N ALA A 71 0.48 4.45 13.09
CA ALA A 71 1.78 4.86 12.57
C ALA A 71 2.68 5.40 13.68
N GLU A 72 2.11 6.18 14.58
CA GLU A 72 2.85 6.70 15.72
C GLU A 72 3.34 5.59 16.65
N VAL A 73 2.47 4.63 16.95
CA VAL A 73 2.82 3.49 17.81
C VAL A 73 3.92 2.64 17.18
N PHE A 74 3.87 2.44 15.87
CA PHE A 74 4.86 1.62 15.17
C PHE A 74 6.13 2.38 14.79
N GLY A 75 6.11 3.71 14.86
CA GLY A 75 7.24 4.51 14.42
C GLY A 75 7.44 4.50 12.92
N CYS A 76 6.35 4.46 12.16
CA CYS A 76 6.39 4.47 10.69
C CYS A 76 5.51 5.60 10.15
N GLU A 77 5.51 5.76 8.84
CA GLU A 77 4.65 6.73 8.17
C GLU A 77 3.29 6.12 7.87
N VAL A 78 2.25 6.96 7.79
CA VAL A 78 0.92 6.50 7.41
C VAL A 78 0.95 5.82 6.04
N ALA A 79 1.77 6.33 5.11
CA ALA A 79 1.91 5.72 3.79
C ALA A 79 2.36 4.25 3.86
N ASP A 80 3.15 3.90 4.88
CA ASP A 80 3.60 2.52 5.07
C ASP A 80 2.45 1.59 5.45
N LEU A 81 1.36 2.13 5.97
CA LEU A 81 0.17 1.35 6.34
C LEU A 81 -0.85 1.27 5.21
N LEU A 82 -0.72 2.10 4.20
CA LEU A 82 -1.65 2.14 3.08
C LEU A 82 -1.23 1.24 1.93
N ASN A 83 0.01 0.78 1.94
CA ASN A 83 0.56 -0.04 0.87
C ASN A 83 1.07 -1.36 1.42
N ASP A 84 0.62 -2.45 0.79
CA ASP A 84 1.17 -3.77 1.07
C ASP A 84 2.38 -3.99 0.17
N SER A 85 3.42 -3.16 0.35
CA SER A 85 4.65 -3.36 -0.40
C SER A 85 5.41 -4.53 0.21
N SER A 86 5.47 -5.60 -0.55
CA SER A 86 6.26 -6.76 -0.13
C SER A 86 7.74 -6.38 -0.11
N PRO A 87 8.57 -7.07 0.67
CA PRO A 87 10.02 -6.88 0.63
C PRO A 87 10.57 -7.00 -0.80
N HIS A 88 9.99 -7.87 -1.62
CA HIS A 88 10.41 -8.04 -3.01
C HIS A 88 10.18 -6.79 -3.84
N SER A 89 9.02 -6.15 -3.68
CA SER A 89 8.74 -4.90 -4.40
C SER A 89 9.69 -3.79 -3.97
N ARG A 90 9.99 -3.72 -2.68
CA ARG A 90 10.93 -2.73 -2.16
C ARG A 90 12.33 -2.96 -2.70
N ASP A 91 12.77 -4.23 -2.71
CA ASP A 91 14.07 -4.59 -3.27
C ASP A 91 14.15 -4.27 -4.76
N GLN A 92 13.09 -4.55 -5.51
CA GLN A 92 13.03 -4.22 -6.93
C GLN A 92 13.11 -2.72 -7.16
N ALA A 93 12.40 -1.93 -6.34
CA ALA A 93 12.44 -0.47 -6.44
C ALA A 93 13.85 0.07 -6.16
N LEU A 94 14.52 -0.46 -5.15
CA LEU A 94 15.89 -0.06 -4.82
C LEU A 94 16.87 -0.44 -5.93
N ARG A 95 16.71 -1.62 -6.51
CA ARG A 95 17.56 -2.06 -7.63
C ARG A 95 17.35 -1.16 -8.84
N LEU A 96 16.10 -0.82 -9.14
CA LEU A 96 15.78 0.07 -10.24
C LEU A 96 16.39 1.45 -10.01
N GLN A 97 16.28 1.97 -8.80
CA GLN A 97 16.89 3.25 -8.44
C GLN A 97 18.41 3.22 -8.65
N GLY A 98 19.05 2.15 -8.21
CA GLY A 98 20.49 1.98 -8.41
C GLY A 98 20.90 1.95 -9.88
N LEU A 99 20.09 1.30 -10.72
CA LEU A 99 20.35 1.27 -12.15
C LEU A 99 20.15 2.64 -12.79
N LEU A 100 19.15 3.38 -12.35
CA LEU A 100 18.88 4.72 -12.87
C LEU A 100 20.03 5.69 -12.60
N THR A 101 20.74 5.53 -11.48
CA THR A 101 21.87 6.41 -11.16
C THR A 101 23.06 6.23 -12.09
N ARG A 102 23.11 5.11 -12.83
CA ARG A 102 24.18 4.85 -13.81
C ARG A 102 23.92 5.51 -15.17
N LEU A 103 22.73 6.04 -15.36
CA LEU A 103 22.32 6.65 -16.61
C LEU A 103 22.42 8.16 -16.52
N ASP A 104 22.74 8.81 -17.63
CA ASP A 104 22.64 10.26 -17.71
C ASP A 104 21.18 10.69 -17.84
N ALA A 105 20.91 11.98 -17.79
CA ALA A 105 19.54 12.48 -17.83
C ALA A 105 18.77 12.10 -19.10
N PRO A 106 19.34 12.22 -20.32
CA PRO A 106 18.64 11.76 -21.52
C PRO A 106 18.33 10.28 -21.50
N GLN A 107 19.26 9.46 -21.03
CA GLN A 107 19.07 8.00 -20.95
C GLN A 107 17.97 7.63 -19.97
N ARG A 108 17.93 8.31 -18.80
CA ARG A 108 16.85 8.10 -17.82
C ARG A 108 15.49 8.43 -18.42
N GLN A 109 15.42 9.51 -19.19
CA GLN A 109 14.18 9.93 -19.82
C GLN A 109 13.69 8.88 -20.81
N LEU A 110 14.60 8.34 -21.64
CA LEU A 110 14.26 7.28 -22.58
C LEU A 110 13.75 6.04 -21.86
N LEU A 111 14.41 5.66 -20.77
CA LEU A 111 13.99 4.49 -20.00
C LEU A 111 12.59 4.68 -19.42
N LEU A 112 12.30 5.86 -18.87
CA LEU A 112 10.97 6.16 -18.32
C LEU A 112 9.89 6.09 -19.40
N GLN A 113 10.17 6.63 -20.59
CA GLN A 113 9.25 6.53 -21.72
C GLN A 113 9.00 5.08 -22.12
N ALA A 114 10.04 4.25 -22.13
CA ALA A 114 9.92 2.84 -22.45
C ALA A 114 9.05 2.11 -21.41
N VAL A 115 9.25 2.40 -20.13
CA VAL A 115 8.46 1.79 -19.05
C VAL A 115 7.00 2.21 -19.16
N GLU A 116 6.75 3.50 -19.40
CA GLU A 116 5.40 4.01 -19.56
C GLU A 116 4.68 3.31 -20.72
N LEU A 117 5.39 3.13 -21.84
CA LEU A 117 4.84 2.44 -22.99
C LEU A 117 4.50 0.98 -22.67
N LEU A 118 5.37 0.30 -21.94
CA LEU A 118 5.12 -1.09 -21.52
C LEU A 118 3.87 -1.19 -20.64
N VAL A 119 3.70 -0.25 -19.74
CA VAL A 119 2.52 -0.22 -18.86
C VAL A 119 1.26 -0.01 -19.68
N GLU A 120 1.30 0.92 -20.63
CA GLU A 120 0.17 1.19 -21.51
C GLU A 120 -0.19 -0.03 -22.37
N MET A 121 0.81 -0.71 -22.91
CA MET A 121 0.59 -1.92 -23.70
C MET A 121 -0.07 -3.00 -22.85
N SER A 122 0.40 -3.20 -21.63
CA SER A 122 -0.18 -4.17 -20.72
C SER A 122 -1.62 -3.83 -20.37
N ALA A 123 -1.89 -2.55 -20.12
CA ALA A 123 -3.25 -2.09 -19.83
C ALA A 123 -4.17 -2.29 -21.04
N GLY A 124 -3.66 -2.00 -22.25
CA GLY A 124 -4.42 -2.23 -23.48
C GLY A 124 -4.75 -3.70 -23.68
N GLU A 125 -3.82 -4.58 -23.43
CA GLU A 125 -4.05 -6.02 -23.50
C GLU A 125 -5.13 -6.49 -22.54
N VAL A 126 -5.10 -5.95 -21.33
CA VAL A 126 -6.09 -6.31 -20.31
C VAL A 126 -7.49 -5.83 -20.69
N LEU A 127 -7.58 -4.68 -21.35
CA LEU A 127 -8.87 -4.11 -21.74
C LEU A 127 -9.48 -4.78 -22.96
N ASP A 128 -8.67 -5.41 -23.78
CA ASP A 128 -9.16 -6.15 -24.94
C ASP A 128 -9.74 -7.50 -24.53
#